data_f5411bdcf62c1b2b2d3a9b9c97eb72bd
#
_entry.id   f5411bdcf62c1b2b2d3a9b9c97eb72bd
#
_cell.length_a   1.000
_cell.length_b   1.000
_cell.length_c   1.000
_cell.angle_alpha   90.00
_cell.angle_beta   90.00
_cell.angle_gamma   90.00
#
_symmetry.space_group_name_H-M   'P 1'
#
loop_
_entity.id
_entity.type
_entity.pdbx_description
1 polymer ?
#
loop_
_entity_poly.entity_id
_entity_poly.type
_entity_poly.pdbx_seq_one_letter_code
_entity_poly.pdbx_strand_id
1 'polypeptide(L)'
;GIDNAIGVAAGQHFTMILKSDYTVWTCGNNTDGQLGDGTVENKSVCIATVGVSNIKEIAAGGKTALVMDNEGNIFTWGDNYSGQLGDGSTTDRWTIGAVEAACSGLLGVNETITISQNLLVYPNPADNDITIQTAQPTNNKIQVFNAHGVLVKTLIVNNTISKIDITDLPAGIYIMHANDNLNAIKIIVQ
;
A
#
# COMPACT_ATOMS: atom_id res chain seq x y z
N GLY A 1 -22.77 -25.42 11.50
CA GLY A 1 -21.99 -25.45 10.25
C GLY A 1 -21.65 -24.05 9.78
N ILE A 2 -20.74 -23.93 8.83
CA ILE A 2 -20.44 -22.66 8.17
C ILE A 2 -21.39 -22.53 6.97
N ASP A 3 -22.22 -21.51 6.96
CA ASP A 3 -23.08 -21.13 5.86
C ASP A 3 -22.63 -19.81 5.25
N ASN A 4 -23.05 -19.54 4.00
CA ASN A 4 -22.74 -18.31 3.28
C ASN A 4 -21.24 -18.03 3.11
N ALA A 5 -20.40 -19.05 2.95
CA ALA A 5 -19.00 -18.89 2.60
C ALA A 5 -18.87 -18.39 1.16
N ILE A 6 -18.08 -17.32 0.95
CA ILE A 6 -17.78 -16.73 -0.36
C ILE A 6 -16.30 -16.86 -0.73
N GLY A 7 -15.43 -17.22 0.22
CA GLY A 7 -14.02 -17.45 0.01
C GLY A 7 -13.45 -18.45 1.01
N VAL A 8 -12.43 -19.21 0.58
CA VAL A 8 -11.69 -20.14 1.43
C VAL A 8 -10.20 -20.00 1.11
N ALA A 9 -9.38 -19.97 2.15
CA ALA A 9 -7.92 -20.04 2.05
C ALA A 9 -7.40 -21.14 2.99
N ALA A 10 -6.44 -21.93 2.55
CA ALA A 10 -5.86 -23.03 3.30
C ALA A 10 -4.37 -22.78 3.56
N GLY A 11 -3.98 -22.83 4.83
CA GLY A 11 -2.58 -22.91 5.24
C GLY A 11 -2.16 -24.34 5.55
N GLN A 12 -1.02 -24.51 6.19
CA GLN A 12 -0.55 -25.81 6.66
C GLN A 12 -1.36 -26.22 7.91
N HIS A 13 -2.32 -27.11 7.72
CA HIS A 13 -3.18 -27.66 8.77
C HIS A 13 -4.18 -26.65 9.40
N PHE A 14 -4.47 -25.53 8.77
CA PHE A 14 -5.56 -24.65 9.17
C PHE A 14 -6.30 -24.10 7.95
N THR A 15 -7.52 -23.64 8.18
CA THR A 15 -8.39 -23.10 7.13
C THR A 15 -8.95 -21.75 7.57
N MET A 16 -9.03 -20.82 6.62
CA MET A 16 -9.73 -19.54 6.75
C MET A 16 -10.95 -19.56 5.83
N ILE A 17 -12.05 -18.98 6.27
CA ILE A 17 -13.30 -18.91 5.53
C ILE A 17 -13.79 -17.46 5.60
N LEU A 18 -14.00 -16.85 4.43
CA LEU A 18 -14.66 -15.55 4.31
C LEU A 18 -16.14 -15.78 4.06
N LYS A 19 -16.99 -15.17 4.84
CA LYS A 19 -18.45 -15.22 4.69
C LYS A 19 -19.01 -14.02 3.94
N SER A 20 -20.21 -14.13 3.43
CA SER A 20 -20.90 -13.06 2.70
C SER A 20 -21.23 -11.82 3.55
N ASP A 21 -21.16 -11.94 4.87
CA ASP A 21 -21.24 -10.83 5.82
C ASP A 21 -19.86 -10.15 6.07
N TYR A 22 -18.86 -10.53 5.27
CA TYR A 22 -17.48 -10.03 5.33
C TYR A 22 -16.75 -10.33 6.64
N THR A 23 -17.21 -11.32 7.39
CA THR A 23 -16.52 -11.88 8.56
C THR A 23 -15.59 -13.02 8.15
N VAL A 24 -14.51 -13.21 8.91
CA VAL A 24 -13.56 -14.30 8.71
C VAL A 24 -13.68 -15.33 9.82
N TRP A 25 -13.66 -16.58 9.45
CA TRP A 25 -13.73 -17.73 10.36
C TRP A 25 -12.50 -18.60 10.15
N THR A 26 -11.96 -19.15 11.24
CA THR A 26 -10.75 -19.96 11.23
C THR A 26 -10.93 -21.25 12.01
N CYS A 27 -10.29 -22.35 11.57
CA CYS A 27 -10.23 -23.62 12.28
C CYS A 27 -8.99 -24.42 11.88
N GLY A 28 -8.63 -25.39 12.70
CA GLY A 28 -7.49 -26.28 12.47
C GLY A 28 -6.40 -26.13 13.52
N ASN A 29 -5.15 -26.28 13.08
CA ASN A 29 -3.97 -26.12 13.93
C ASN A 29 -3.78 -24.66 14.34
N ASN A 30 -3.33 -24.44 15.59
CA ASN A 30 -3.12 -23.12 16.17
C ASN A 30 -1.83 -23.00 17.00
N THR A 31 -0.90 -23.94 16.83
CA THR A 31 0.34 -23.97 17.66
C THR A 31 1.18 -22.71 17.56
N ASP A 32 1.03 -21.95 16.49
CA ASP A 32 1.76 -20.70 16.23
C ASP A 32 0.82 -19.48 16.19
N GLY A 33 -0.42 -19.65 16.71
CA GLY A 33 -1.43 -18.57 16.75
C GLY A 33 -2.12 -18.27 15.41
N GLN A 34 -2.03 -19.19 14.44
CA GLN A 34 -2.54 -18.99 13.06
C GLN A 34 -4.05 -18.84 12.95
N LEU A 35 -4.82 -19.13 14.02
CA LEU A 35 -6.26 -18.88 14.06
C LEU A 35 -6.61 -17.44 14.49
N GLY A 36 -5.67 -16.71 15.11
CA GLY A 36 -5.86 -15.30 15.45
C GLY A 36 -6.83 -15.05 16.61
N ASP A 37 -7.09 -16.04 17.45
CA ASP A 37 -8.02 -15.99 18.58
C ASP A 37 -7.36 -15.61 19.90
N GLY A 38 -6.08 -15.23 19.88
CA GLY A 38 -5.29 -14.91 21.06
C GLY A 38 -4.79 -16.11 21.84
N THR A 39 -5.01 -17.34 21.34
CA THR A 39 -4.55 -18.60 21.93
C THR A 39 -3.62 -19.37 20.99
N VAL A 40 -3.06 -20.47 21.49
CA VAL A 40 -2.31 -21.45 20.69
C VAL A 40 -3.01 -22.81 20.66
N GLU A 41 -4.31 -22.85 20.96
CA GLU A 41 -5.10 -24.05 21.04
C GLU A 41 -5.73 -24.38 19.68
N ASN A 42 -5.58 -25.62 19.22
CA ASN A 42 -6.20 -26.11 18.01
C ASN A 42 -7.74 -26.09 18.12
N LYS A 43 -8.43 -25.73 17.04
CA LYS A 43 -9.90 -25.71 16.99
C LYS A 43 -10.41 -26.64 15.89
N SER A 44 -11.14 -27.66 16.31
CA SER A 44 -11.81 -28.60 15.38
C SER A 44 -13.11 -28.04 14.79
N VAL A 45 -13.63 -26.98 15.39
CA VAL A 45 -14.78 -26.21 14.89
C VAL A 45 -14.32 -24.80 14.54
N CYS A 46 -14.80 -24.28 13.41
CA CYS A 46 -14.41 -22.94 13.01
C CYS A 46 -15.02 -21.89 13.92
N ILE A 47 -14.20 -20.94 14.29
CA ILE A 47 -14.55 -19.80 15.16
C ILE A 47 -14.42 -18.49 14.36
N ALA A 48 -15.23 -17.50 14.72
CA ALA A 48 -15.09 -16.16 14.13
C ALA A 48 -13.80 -15.50 14.65
N THR A 49 -13.02 -14.91 13.76
CA THR A 49 -11.90 -14.06 14.16
C THR A 49 -12.42 -12.74 14.72
N VAL A 50 -11.74 -12.21 15.73
CA VAL A 50 -12.14 -10.97 16.42
C VAL A 50 -11.12 -9.87 16.12
N GLY A 51 -11.58 -8.65 15.88
CA GLY A 51 -10.70 -7.50 15.68
C GLY A 51 -10.57 -7.03 14.23
N VAL A 52 -11.24 -7.69 13.29
CA VAL A 52 -11.35 -7.24 11.89
C VAL A 52 -12.79 -7.32 11.42
N SER A 53 -13.15 -6.45 10.50
CA SER A 53 -14.47 -6.40 9.86
C SER A 53 -14.34 -5.92 8.41
N ASN A 54 -15.38 -6.09 7.64
CA ASN A 54 -15.43 -5.67 6.22
C ASN A 54 -14.31 -6.27 5.37
N ILE A 55 -13.96 -7.53 5.63
CA ILE A 55 -12.86 -8.20 4.94
C ILE A 55 -13.25 -8.51 3.50
N LYS A 56 -12.40 -8.06 2.56
CA LYS A 56 -12.57 -8.24 1.13
C LYS A 56 -11.83 -9.46 0.61
N GLU A 57 -10.63 -9.70 1.13
CA GLU A 57 -9.75 -10.78 0.67
C GLU A 57 -9.10 -11.49 1.85
N ILE A 58 -8.88 -12.80 1.68
CA ILE A 58 -8.19 -13.65 2.63
C ILE A 58 -7.09 -14.44 1.93
N ALA A 59 -5.97 -14.65 2.60
CA ALA A 59 -4.89 -15.49 2.15
C ALA A 59 -4.29 -16.28 3.34
N ALA A 60 -3.84 -17.49 3.09
CA ALA A 60 -3.16 -18.31 4.06
C ALA A 60 -1.93 -18.98 3.42
N GLY A 61 -0.83 -19.04 4.15
CA GLY A 61 0.39 -19.69 3.67
C GLY A 61 1.22 -20.24 4.84
N GLY A 62 1.65 -21.50 4.74
CA GLY A 62 2.34 -22.12 5.85
C GLY A 62 1.48 -22.06 7.13
N LYS A 63 1.97 -21.37 8.15
CA LYS A 63 1.29 -21.11 9.43
C LYS A 63 0.93 -19.65 9.63
N THR A 64 0.85 -18.87 8.55
CA THR A 64 0.58 -17.45 8.57
C THR A 64 -0.75 -17.16 7.87
N ALA A 65 -1.53 -16.27 8.43
CA ALA A 65 -2.79 -15.77 7.90
C ALA A 65 -2.69 -14.28 7.54
N LEU A 66 -3.38 -13.89 6.47
CA LEU A 66 -3.47 -12.52 5.97
C LEU A 66 -4.89 -12.21 5.55
N VAL A 67 -5.35 -11.02 5.87
CA VAL A 67 -6.61 -10.49 5.35
C VAL A 67 -6.43 -9.04 4.90
N MET A 68 -7.27 -8.63 3.95
CA MET A 68 -7.36 -7.23 3.50
C MET A 68 -8.81 -6.78 3.64
N ASP A 69 -9.01 -5.60 4.21
CA ASP A 69 -10.33 -4.98 4.32
C ASP A 69 -10.71 -4.19 3.05
N ASN A 70 -11.92 -3.63 3.02
CA ASN A 70 -12.42 -2.83 1.91
C ASN A 70 -11.68 -1.49 1.73
N GLU A 71 -10.95 -1.03 2.76
CA GLU A 71 -10.15 0.20 2.73
C GLU A 71 -8.73 -0.06 2.22
N GLY A 72 -8.35 -1.34 2.05
CA GLY A 72 -7.02 -1.76 1.61
C GLY A 72 -6.03 -1.96 2.77
N ASN A 73 -6.47 -1.90 4.03
CA ASN A 73 -5.63 -2.22 5.16
C ASN A 73 -5.36 -3.72 5.20
N ILE A 74 -4.11 -4.08 5.47
CA ILE A 74 -3.65 -5.47 5.56
C ILE A 74 -3.44 -5.82 7.02
N PHE A 75 -3.91 -7.01 7.40
CA PHE A 75 -3.71 -7.57 8.74
C PHE A 75 -3.11 -8.96 8.61
N THR A 76 -2.17 -9.28 9.50
CA THR A 76 -1.47 -10.56 9.52
C THR A 76 -1.40 -11.14 10.92
N TRP A 77 -1.27 -12.45 11.04
CA TRP A 77 -1.04 -13.16 12.30
C TRP A 77 -0.55 -14.59 12.05
N GLY A 78 -0.13 -15.27 13.12
CA GLY A 78 0.47 -16.60 13.09
C GLY A 78 2.00 -16.56 13.21
N ASP A 79 2.67 -17.51 12.59
CA ASP A 79 4.12 -17.69 12.60
C ASP A 79 4.82 -16.47 11.96
N ASN A 80 5.88 -15.99 12.65
CA ASN A 80 6.69 -14.85 12.22
C ASN A 80 8.21 -15.11 12.33
N TYR A 81 8.62 -16.35 12.47
CA TYR A 81 10.04 -16.68 12.64
C TYR A 81 10.96 -16.09 11.55
N SER A 82 10.45 -15.95 10.33
CA SER A 82 11.16 -15.35 9.18
C SER A 82 10.73 -13.92 8.86
N GLY A 83 9.99 -13.24 9.74
CA GLY A 83 9.49 -11.88 9.51
C GLY A 83 8.32 -11.79 8.51
N GLN A 84 7.63 -12.91 8.26
CA GLN A 84 6.57 -13.02 7.24
C GLN A 84 5.30 -12.23 7.56
N LEU A 85 5.12 -11.75 8.79
CA LEU A 85 4.01 -10.87 9.16
C LEU A 85 4.21 -9.43 8.67
N GLY A 86 5.45 -9.05 8.29
CA GLY A 86 5.73 -7.72 7.74
C GLY A 86 5.60 -6.57 8.74
N ASP A 87 5.66 -6.85 10.05
CA ASP A 87 5.54 -5.87 11.14
C ASP A 87 6.90 -5.39 11.68
N GLY A 88 8.00 -5.75 11.00
CA GLY A 88 9.37 -5.42 11.40
C GLY A 88 9.91 -6.26 12.56
N SER A 89 9.16 -7.26 13.03
CA SER A 89 9.57 -8.22 14.07
C SER A 89 9.78 -9.63 13.50
N THR A 90 10.26 -10.54 14.34
CA THR A 90 10.31 -11.99 14.06
C THR A 90 9.56 -12.78 15.15
N THR A 91 8.65 -12.12 15.86
CA THR A 91 7.85 -12.71 16.93
C THR A 91 6.49 -13.12 16.41
N ASP A 92 6.07 -14.35 16.69
CA ASP A 92 4.75 -14.85 16.34
C ASP A 92 3.64 -13.98 16.94
N ARG A 93 2.57 -13.83 16.19
CA ARG A 93 1.43 -13.03 16.61
C ARG A 93 0.18 -13.88 16.67
N TRP A 94 -0.38 -14.04 17.87
CA TRP A 94 -1.56 -14.87 18.12
C TRP A 94 -2.88 -14.12 17.99
N THR A 95 -2.78 -12.82 17.87
CA THR A 95 -3.92 -11.89 17.64
C THR A 95 -3.74 -11.20 16.29
N ILE A 96 -4.84 -10.74 15.72
CA ILE A 96 -4.81 -9.99 14.48
C ILE A 96 -4.08 -8.67 14.69
N GLY A 97 -3.15 -8.35 13.83
CA GLY A 97 -2.43 -7.09 13.87
C GLY A 97 -2.28 -6.47 12.49
N ALA A 98 -2.44 -5.17 12.41
CA ALA A 98 -2.19 -4.43 11.19
C ALA A 98 -0.73 -4.60 10.77
N VAL A 99 -0.51 -4.75 9.47
CA VAL A 99 0.81 -4.56 8.88
C VAL A 99 1.02 -3.05 8.85
N GLU A 100 1.74 -2.55 9.86
CA GLU A 100 2.26 -1.19 9.73
C GLU A 100 3.17 -1.21 8.53
N ALA A 101 2.99 -0.24 7.62
CA ALA A 101 3.75 -0.18 6.37
C ALA A 101 5.26 -0.07 6.67
N ALA A 102 5.86 -1.19 7.10
CA ALA A 102 7.31 -1.33 7.29
C ALA A 102 8.08 -1.14 5.97
N CYS A 103 7.37 -1.09 4.85
CA CYS A 103 7.89 -0.64 3.56
C CYS A 103 8.20 0.86 3.52
N SER A 104 7.73 1.67 4.47
CA SER A 104 8.07 3.10 4.53
C SER A 104 9.56 3.36 4.76
N GLY A 105 10.29 2.42 5.34
CA GLY A 105 11.72 2.52 5.58
C GLY A 105 12.61 1.93 4.48
N LEU A 106 12.12 0.95 3.70
CA LEU A 106 12.92 0.24 2.69
C LEU A 106 12.84 0.86 1.29
N LEU A 107 11.85 1.68 1.01
CA LEU A 107 11.73 2.38 -0.28
C LEU A 107 11.98 3.89 -0.16
N GLY A 108 12.31 4.41 1.02
CA GLY A 108 12.51 5.85 1.22
C GLY A 108 11.25 6.68 0.93
N VAL A 109 10.09 6.05 0.85
CA VAL A 109 8.81 6.71 0.65
C VAL A 109 8.12 6.79 2.00
N ASN A 110 8.50 7.77 2.79
CA ASN A 110 7.69 8.24 3.90
C ASN A 110 6.51 9.01 3.28
N GLU A 111 5.55 8.29 2.73
CA GLU A 111 4.24 8.86 2.47
C GLU A 111 3.47 8.96 3.78
N THR A 112 3.88 9.85 4.65
CA THR A 112 2.88 10.66 5.30
C THR A 112 2.18 11.37 4.14
N ILE A 113 1.02 10.90 3.72
CA ILE A 113 0.10 11.70 2.93
C ILE A 113 -0.41 12.79 3.86
N THR A 114 0.45 13.71 4.22
CA THR A 114 0.04 15.07 4.45
C THR A 114 -0.37 15.54 3.07
N ILE A 115 -1.67 15.57 2.83
CA ILE A 115 -2.31 16.32 1.74
C ILE A 115 -1.98 17.80 1.98
N SER A 116 -0.74 18.18 1.79
CA SER A 116 -0.30 19.55 1.96
C SER A 116 0.78 19.95 0.98
N GLN A 117 0.69 19.41 -0.26
CA GLN A 117 1.19 20.13 -1.44
C GLN A 117 0.64 19.44 -2.67
N ASN A 118 -0.58 19.80 -3.07
CA ASN A 118 -1.16 19.36 -4.33
C ASN A 118 -0.35 19.96 -5.49
N LEU A 119 0.69 19.24 -5.91
CA LEU A 119 1.30 19.49 -7.21
C LEU A 119 0.41 18.76 -8.22
N LEU A 120 -0.36 19.50 -8.98
CA LEU A 120 -1.12 18.98 -10.11
C LEU A 120 -0.41 19.35 -11.41
N VAL A 121 -0.32 18.41 -12.34
CA VAL A 121 0.29 18.63 -13.66
C VAL A 121 -0.69 18.16 -14.73
N TYR A 122 -1.08 19.04 -15.62
CA TYR A 122 -2.02 18.75 -16.70
C TYR A 122 -1.76 19.62 -17.94
N PRO A 123 -2.12 19.15 -19.15
CA PRO A 123 -2.61 17.83 -19.46
C PRO A 123 -1.53 16.76 -19.26
N ASN A 124 -1.95 15.50 -19.09
CA ASN A 124 -1.05 14.36 -19.07
C ASN A 124 -1.79 13.14 -19.70
N PRO A 125 -1.46 12.70 -20.90
CA PRO A 125 -0.31 13.12 -21.76
C PRO A 125 -0.32 14.59 -22.19
N ALA A 126 0.87 15.11 -22.49
CA ALA A 126 1.10 16.50 -22.88
C ALA A 126 1.84 16.58 -24.25
N ASP A 127 1.47 17.56 -25.06
CA ASP A 127 2.08 17.80 -26.35
C ASP A 127 3.17 18.89 -26.26
N ASN A 128 2.76 20.14 -26.13
CA ASN A 128 3.67 21.30 -26.20
C ASN A 128 3.90 21.97 -24.86
N ASP A 129 2.92 21.93 -23.99
CA ASP A 129 2.97 22.59 -22.69
C ASP A 129 2.23 21.82 -21.60
N ILE A 130 2.63 22.07 -20.37
CA ILE A 130 1.96 21.59 -19.17
C ILE A 130 1.62 22.76 -18.26
N THR A 131 0.53 22.63 -17.52
CA THR A 131 0.20 23.52 -16.42
C THR A 131 0.56 22.84 -15.12
N ILE A 132 1.31 23.54 -14.30
CA ILE A 132 1.66 23.10 -12.95
C ILE A 132 0.85 23.95 -11.97
N GLN A 133 0.10 23.29 -11.09
CA GLN A 133 -0.62 23.93 -10.01
C GLN A 133 -0.07 23.46 -8.66
N THR A 134 0.26 24.42 -7.78
CA THR A 134 0.77 24.20 -6.42
C THR A 134 -0.18 24.80 -5.39
N ALA A 135 -0.22 24.25 -4.19
CA ALA A 135 -1.09 24.73 -3.12
C ALA A 135 -0.66 26.08 -2.56
N GLN A 136 0.62 26.42 -2.63
CA GLN A 136 1.20 27.66 -2.10
C GLN A 136 2.07 28.34 -3.17
N PRO A 137 2.06 29.67 -3.28
CA PRO A 137 2.97 30.42 -4.14
C PRO A 137 4.36 30.47 -3.48
N THR A 138 5.06 29.36 -3.49
CA THR A 138 6.43 29.27 -2.96
C THR A 138 7.40 29.06 -4.09
N ASN A 139 8.66 29.45 -3.87
CA ASN A 139 9.75 29.25 -4.82
C ASN A 139 10.03 27.73 -5.00
N ASN A 140 9.13 27.07 -5.74
CA ASN A 140 9.22 25.62 -5.97
C ASN A 140 10.22 25.36 -7.09
N LYS A 141 11.32 24.72 -6.74
CA LYS A 141 12.26 24.15 -7.69
C LYS A 141 11.71 22.79 -8.16
N ILE A 142 11.38 22.67 -9.44
CA ILE A 142 10.91 21.43 -10.05
C ILE A 142 12.01 20.87 -10.94
N GLN A 143 12.38 19.63 -10.71
CA GLN A 143 13.37 18.89 -11.49
C GLN A 143 12.65 17.83 -12.32
N VAL A 144 13.01 17.74 -13.60
CA VAL A 144 12.45 16.79 -14.56
C VAL A 144 13.54 15.79 -14.94
N PHE A 145 13.25 14.53 -14.76
CA PHE A 145 14.15 13.43 -15.07
C PHE A 145 13.55 12.58 -16.19
N ASN A 146 14.38 12.09 -17.10
CA ASN A 146 13.93 11.11 -18.09
C ASN A 146 13.79 9.70 -17.49
N ALA A 147 13.33 8.74 -18.28
CA ALA A 147 13.14 7.34 -17.84
C ALA A 147 14.44 6.64 -17.39
N HIS A 148 15.61 7.19 -17.68
CA HIS A 148 16.92 6.67 -17.23
C HIS A 148 17.40 7.36 -15.94
N GLY A 149 16.58 8.23 -15.32
CA GLY A 149 16.94 8.97 -14.12
C GLY A 149 17.90 10.14 -14.36
N VAL A 150 18.09 10.56 -15.61
CA VAL A 150 18.94 11.71 -15.95
C VAL A 150 18.12 13.00 -15.83
N LEU A 151 18.64 13.98 -15.08
CA LEU A 151 18.05 15.32 -14.99
C LEU A 151 18.11 16.01 -16.35
N VAL A 152 16.96 16.33 -16.93
CA VAL A 152 16.85 16.94 -18.26
C VAL A 152 16.39 18.40 -18.20
N LYS A 153 15.67 18.80 -17.16
CA LYS A 153 15.18 20.18 -17.02
C LYS A 153 15.02 20.56 -15.55
N THR A 154 15.28 21.81 -15.24
CA THR A 154 14.99 22.41 -13.93
C THR A 154 14.14 23.66 -14.13
N LEU A 155 13.04 23.76 -13.41
CA LEU A 155 12.08 24.84 -13.46
C LEU A 155 11.98 25.51 -12.09
N ILE A 156 11.74 26.82 -12.07
CA ILE A 156 11.42 27.56 -10.86
C ILE A 156 10.00 28.09 -11.03
N VAL A 157 9.09 27.63 -10.16
CA VAL A 157 7.68 27.96 -10.20
C VAL A 157 7.34 28.84 -8.99
N ASN A 158 7.03 30.11 -9.25
CA ASN A 158 6.79 31.11 -8.21
C ASN A 158 5.30 31.41 -7.98
N ASN A 159 4.44 30.90 -8.87
CA ASN A 159 2.99 31.10 -8.82
C ASN A 159 2.27 29.81 -8.48
N THR A 160 1.07 29.93 -7.96
CA THR A 160 0.18 28.78 -7.69
C THR A 160 -0.23 28.04 -8.97
N ILE A 161 -0.25 28.71 -10.12
CA ILE A 161 -0.50 28.12 -11.43
C ILE A 161 0.55 28.67 -12.39
N SER A 162 1.27 27.77 -13.06
CA SER A 162 2.31 28.12 -14.02
C SER A 162 2.21 27.24 -15.26
N LYS A 163 2.22 27.89 -16.42
CA LYS A 163 2.27 27.20 -17.71
C LYS A 163 3.74 27.05 -18.13
N ILE A 164 4.14 25.84 -18.49
CA ILE A 164 5.52 25.47 -18.80
C ILE A 164 5.57 24.90 -20.20
N ASP A 165 6.43 25.47 -21.03
CA ASP A 165 6.77 24.95 -22.34
C ASP A 165 7.68 23.70 -22.19
N ILE A 166 7.29 22.61 -22.85
CA ILE A 166 8.00 21.33 -22.88
C ILE A 166 8.35 20.86 -24.29
N THR A 167 8.27 21.75 -25.28
CA THR A 167 8.57 21.43 -26.69
C THR A 167 10.03 21.00 -26.90
N ASP A 168 10.92 21.31 -25.99
CA ASP A 168 12.32 20.87 -25.97
C ASP A 168 12.52 19.44 -25.45
N LEU A 169 11.47 18.82 -24.89
CA LEU A 169 11.53 17.45 -24.40
C LEU A 169 11.07 16.48 -25.50
N PRO A 170 11.89 15.50 -25.88
CA PRO A 170 11.46 14.43 -26.78
C PRO A 170 10.25 13.65 -26.25
N ALA A 171 9.44 13.07 -27.14
CA ALA A 171 8.35 12.19 -26.75
C ALA A 171 8.85 11.08 -25.82
N GLY A 172 8.17 10.86 -24.70
CA GLY A 172 8.64 9.90 -23.71
C GLY A 172 8.01 10.03 -22.34
N ILE A 173 8.51 9.23 -21.40
CA ILE A 173 8.11 9.24 -20.00
C ILE A 173 9.14 10.04 -19.20
N TYR A 174 8.63 10.95 -18.37
CA TYR A 174 9.43 11.78 -17.47
C TYR A 174 8.88 11.72 -16.05
N ILE A 175 9.76 11.94 -15.09
CA ILE A 175 9.42 12.06 -13.68
C ILE A 175 9.74 13.48 -13.23
N MET A 176 8.77 14.16 -12.64
CA MET A 176 8.93 15.49 -12.07
C MET A 176 8.99 15.41 -10.54
N HIS A 177 9.97 16.06 -9.94
CA HIS A 177 10.10 16.25 -8.50
C HIS A 177 9.99 17.73 -8.15
N ALA A 178 9.17 18.05 -7.16
CA ALA A 178 9.06 19.41 -6.62
C ALA A 178 9.83 19.52 -5.30
N ASN A 179 10.77 20.44 -5.23
CA ASN A 179 11.68 20.62 -4.09
C ASN A 179 12.37 19.30 -3.69
N ASP A 180 13.11 19.25 -2.62
CA ASP A 180 13.76 18.01 -2.15
C ASP A 180 12.78 17.04 -1.45
N ASN A 181 11.47 17.24 -1.62
CA ASN A 181 10.41 16.39 -1.09
C ASN A 181 9.93 15.38 -2.11
N LEU A 182 9.66 14.18 -1.65
CA LEU A 182 9.40 12.90 -2.33
C LEU A 182 8.14 12.82 -3.24
N ASN A 183 7.52 13.95 -3.59
CA ASN A 183 6.37 13.96 -4.49
C ASN A 183 6.85 13.89 -5.95
N ALA A 184 6.91 12.68 -6.49
CA ALA A 184 7.22 12.42 -7.88
C ALA A 184 5.93 12.32 -8.70
N ILE A 185 5.84 13.06 -9.80
CA ILE A 185 4.73 12.97 -10.74
C ILE A 185 5.27 12.43 -12.06
N LYS A 186 4.63 11.38 -12.57
CA LYS A 186 4.89 10.87 -13.92
C LYS A 186 4.17 11.75 -14.92
N ILE A 187 4.88 12.22 -15.95
CA ILE A 187 4.32 12.88 -17.14
C ILE A 187 4.67 12.09 -18.41
N ILE A 188 3.80 12.16 -19.39
CA ILE A 188 3.97 11.56 -20.72
C ILE A 188 3.97 12.70 -21.72
N VAL A 189 5.06 12.86 -22.48
CA VAL A 189 5.21 13.81 -23.58
C VAL A 189 4.99 13.08 -24.89
N GLN A 190 4.13 13.63 -25.78
CA GLN A 190 3.78 13.08 -27.10
C GLN A 190 4.41 13.86 -28.24
#